data_0b6f5522d6068ccbebc888e00b6ef50b
#
_entry.id   0b6f5522d6068ccbebc888e00b6ef50b
#
_cell.length_a   1.000
_cell.length_b   1.000
_cell.length_c   1.000
_cell.angle_alpha   90.00
_cell.angle_beta   90.00
_cell.angle_gamma   90.00
#
_symmetry.space_group_name_H-M   'P 1'
#
loop_
_entity.id
_entity.type
_entity.pdbx_description
1 polymer ?
#
loop_
_entity_poly.entity_id
_entity_poly.type
_entity_poly.pdbx_seq_one_letter_code
_entity_poly.pdbx_strand_id
1 'polypeptide(L)'
;MGVQDLQKLFEIKNQIQQIDKKNYYNFIVDSDTKEGRTRIIIDEFGTWIKTPNLTEEQASEYRKKGFRQFVPDLIDFKNKIIIEYQEECKGRQGVLRRRGKINKKGHDEFSDEDKDIFYELAKFNQLKIWENTPLLEQNKELKVFLKAFSKNNFKN
;
A
#
# COMPACT_ATOMS: atom_id res chain seq x y z
N MET A 1 7.02 -10.03 6.15
CA MET A 1 7.59 -9.86 4.81
C MET A 1 8.96 -10.51 4.73
N GLY A 2 9.18 -11.29 3.69
CA GLY A 2 10.47 -11.94 3.53
C GLY A 2 11.48 -11.02 2.86
N VAL A 3 12.73 -11.43 2.89
CA VAL A 3 13.81 -10.66 2.29
C VAL A 3 13.58 -10.44 0.80
N GLN A 4 13.05 -11.45 0.12
CA GLN A 4 12.79 -11.35 -1.31
C GLN A 4 11.71 -10.35 -1.63
N ASP A 5 10.70 -10.27 -0.76
CA ASP A 5 9.60 -9.33 -0.97
C ASP A 5 10.09 -7.90 -0.79
N LEU A 6 10.93 -7.69 0.21
CA LEU A 6 11.49 -6.37 0.46
C LEU A 6 12.35 -5.94 -0.72
N GLN A 7 13.14 -6.86 -1.26
CA GLN A 7 13.97 -6.59 -2.42
C GLN A 7 13.10 -6.21 -3.62
N LYS A 8 11.98 -6.90 -3.78
CA LYS A 8 11.04 -6.61 -4.87
C LYS A 8 10.45 -5.21 -4.74
N LEU A 9 10.15 -4.79 -3.53
CA LEU A 9 9.62 -3.44 -3.30
C LEU A 9 10.64 -2.37 -3.67
N PHE A 10 11.91 -2.60 -3.36
CA PHE A 10 12.94 -1.66 -3.75
C PHE A 10 13.13 -1.64 -5.26
N GLU A 11 12.97 -2.78 -5.92
CA GLU A 11 13.05 -2.84 -7.37
C GLU A 11 11.93 -2.03 -8.01
N ILE A 12 10.72 -2.13 -7.47
CA ILE A 12 9.58 -1.37 -7.96
C ILE A 12 9.83 0.13 -7.78
N LYS A 13 10.35 0.50 -6.62
CA LYS A 13 10.65 1.89 -6.34
C LYS A 13 11.65 2.45 -7.36
N ASN A 14 12.70 1.69 -7.65
CA ASN A 14 13.70 2.11 -8.64
C ASN A 14 13.12 2.15 -10.03
N GLN A 15 12.25 1.22 -10.36
CA GLN A 15 11.59 1.16 -11.66
C GLN A 15 10.75 2.40 -11.91
N ILE A 16 10.02 2.84 -10.90
CA ILE A 16 9.21 4.05 -10.99
C ILE A 16 10.09 5.26 -11.31
N GLN A 17 11.23 5.37 -10.62
CA GLN A 17 12.13 6.48 -10.83
C GLN A 17 12.71 6.47 -12.24
N GLN A 18 12.92 5.29 -12.82
CA GLN A 18 13.43 5.16 -14.18
C GLN A 18 12.36 5.50 -15.21
N ILE A 19 11.12 5.13 -14.94
CA ILE A 19 10.02 5.38 -15.85
C ILE A 19 9.69 6.86 -15.94
N ASP A 20 9.69 7.54 -14.81
CA ASP A 20 9.31 8.95 -14.77
C ASP A 20 10.41 9.75 -14.10
N LYS A 21 11.34 10.19 -14.91
CA LYS A 21 12.48 10.94 -14.39
C LYS A 21 12.18 12.40 -14.14
N LYS A 22 11.08 12.88 -14.65
CA LYS A 22 10.72 14.30 -14.50
C LYS A 22 10.12 14.61 -13.16
N ASN A 23 9.42 13.65 -12.58
CA ASN A 23 8.80 13.84 -11.30
C ASN A 23 9.64 13.23 -10.20
N TYR A 24 9.55 13.83 -9.06
CA TYR A 24 10.29 13.33 -7.91
C TYR A 24 9.33 12.53 -7.03
N TYR A 25 9.66 11.27 -6.84
CA TYR A 25 8.89 10.40 -5.97
C TYR A 25 9.69 10.04 -4.73
N ASN A 26 9.05 10.09 -3.60
CA ASN A 26 9.69 9.76 -2.33
C ASN A 26 8.92 8.61 -1.67
N PHE A 27 9.03 7.44 -2.26
CA PHE A 27 8.34 6.26 -1.72
C PHE A 27 9.06 5.73 -0.49
N ILE A 28 8.27 5.47 0.54
CA ILE A 28 8.74 4.81 1.73
C ILE A 28 8.38 3.35 1.59
N VAL A 29 9.36 2.48 1.75
CA VAL A 29 9.18 1.04 1.62
C VAL A 29 8.87 0.47 3.00
N ASP A 30 7.81 -0.34 3.09
CA ASP A 30 7.50 -1.02 4.32
C ASP A 30 8.61 -2.03 4.64
N SER A 31 9.16 -1.94 5.82
CA SER A 31 10.18 -2.86 6.26
C SER A 31 10.10 -3.06 7.76
N ASP A 32 10.48 -4.25 8.20
CA ASP A 32 10.47 -4.55 9.62
C ASP A 32 11.79 -4.06 10.22
N THR A 33 11.87 -2.79 10.51
CA THR A 33 13.06 -2.20 11.11
C THR A 33 12.79 -1.93 12.58
N LYS A 34 13.85 -1.56 13.30
CA LYS A 34 13.67 -1.24 14.70
C LYS A 34 12.86 0.02 14.90
N GLU A 35 12.89 0.89 13.93
CA GLU A 35 12.11 2.12 13.98
C GLU A 35 10.65 1.84 13.72
N GLY A 36 10.36 0.61 13.32
CA GLY A 36 8.99 0.22 13.04
C GLY A 36 8.56 0.53 11.63
N ARG A 37 7.36 0.13 11.33
CA ARG A 37 6.79 0.32 10.00
C ARG A 37 6.14 1.67 9.90
N THR A 38 6.17 2.21 8.69
CA THR A 38 5.40 3.41 8.40
C THR A 38 3.93 3.01 8.32
N ARG A 39 3.13 3.68 9.08
CA ARG A 39 1.70 3.40 9.13
C ARG A 39 0.90 4.63 8.80
N ILE A 40 -0.31 4.38 8.32
CA ILE A 40 -1.25 5.45 8.08
C ILE A 40 -2.55 5.05 8.75
N ILE A 41 -3.16 5.99 9.44
CA ILE A 41 -4.48 5.74 10.03
C ILE A 41 -5.46 6.63 9.31
N ILE A 42 -6.61 6.08 8.98
CA ILE A 42 -7.63 6.76 8.19
C ILE A 42 -8.98 6.56 8.84
N ASP A 43 -9.78 7.61 8.95
CA ASP A 43 -11.11 7.49 9.50
C ASP A 43 -12.15 7.37 8.38
N GLU A 44 -13.42 7.25 8.75
CA GLU A 44 -14.50 7.07 7.79
C GLU A 44 -14.77 8.27 6.91
N PHE A 45 -14.20 9.40 7.24
CA PHE A 45 -14.35 10.63 6.45
C PHE A 45 -13.16 10.89 5.55
N GLY A 46 -12.17 10.01 5.59
CA GLY A 46 -10.96 10.18 4.77
C GLY A 46 -9.89 11.02 5.43
N THR A 47 -10.07 11.41 6.68
CA THR A 47 -9.03 12.11 7.41
C THR A 47 -7.92 11.11 7.70
N TRP A 48 -6.69 11.46 7.42
CA TRP A 48 -5.59 10.53 7.60
C TRP A 48 -4.39 11.16 8.32
N ILE A 49 -3.65 10.31 9.01
CA ILE A 49 -2.47 10.72 9.74
C ILE A 49 -1.38 9.68 9.50
N LYS A 50 -0.18 10.17 9.21
CA LYS A 50 0.98 9.31 9.10
C LYS A 50 1.48 9.07 10.52
N THR A 51 1.68 7.82 10.89
CA THR A 51 2.14 7.52 12.24
C THR A 51 3.33 6.58 12.22
N PRO A 52 4.17 6.66 13.23
CA PRO A 52 5.17 5.64 13.46
C PRO A 52 4.44 4.53 14.20
N ASN A 53 5.15 3.65 14.85
CA ASN A 53 4.51 2.60 15.63
C ASN A 53 3.69 3.22 16.74
N LEU A 54 2.50 2.66 16.92
CA LEU A 54 1.61 3.10 17.99
C LEU A 54 1.65 2.10 19.12
N THR A 55 1.49 2.57 20.34
CA THR A 55 1.32 1.66 21.47
C THR A 55 -0.09 1.11 21.38
N GLU A 56 -0.36 0.04 22.13
CA GLU A 56 -1.69 -0.54 22.16
C GLU A 56 -2.72 0.47 22.62
N GLU A 57 -2.35 1.30 23.57
CA GLU A 57 -3.24 2.33 24.08
C GLU A 57 -3.56 3.38 23.04
N GLN A 58 -2.54 3.84 22.33
CA GLN A 58 -2.74 4.83 21.27
C GLN A 58 -3.59 4.26 20.14
N ALA A 59 -3.30 3.02 19.75
CA ALA A 59 -4.07 2.37 18.70
C ALA A 59 -5.54 2.22 19.10
N SER A 60 -5.77 1.87 20.36
CA SER A 60 -7.13 1.72 20.87
C SER A 60 -7.88 3.04 20.85
N GLU A 61 -7.18 4.12 21.21
CA GLU A 61 -7.77 5.45 21.21
C GLU A 61 -8.20 5.87 19.82
N TYR A 62 -7.35 5.63 18.83
CA TYR A 62 -7.67 5.98 17.45
C TYR A 62 -8.83 5.12 16.93
N ARG A 63 -8.85 3.83 17.28
CA ARG A 63 -9.96 2.97 16.85
C ARG A 63 -11.28 3.47 17.42
N LYS A 64 -11.27 3.97 18.64
CA LYS A 64 -12.49 4.51 19.25
C LYS A 64 -12.99 5.73 18.51
N LYS A 65 -12.09 6.45 17.87
CA LYS A 65 -12.44 7.63 17.09
C LYS A 65 -12.80 7.30 15.65
N GLY A 66 -12.84 6.02 15.30
CA GLY A 66 -13.20 5.59 13.96
C GLY A 66 -12.06 5.43 12.99
N PHE A 67 -10.83 5.56 13.46
CA PHE A 67 -9.68 5.36 12.59
C PHE A 67 -9.31 3.90 12.45
N ARG A 68 -8.88 3.53 11.25
CA ARG A 68 -8.34 2.21 10.97
C ARG A 68 -6.88 2.37 10.57
N GLN A 69 -6.07 1.39 10.94
CA GLN A 69 -4.63 1.45 10.70
C GLN A 69 -4.24 0.56 9.53
N PHE A 70 -3.40 1.09 8.65
CA PHE A 70 -2.90 0.35 7.49
C PHE A 70 -1.39 0.50 7.37
N VAL A 71 -0.76 -0.53 6.79
CA VAL A 71 0.67 -0.51 6.54
C VAL A 71 0.87 -0.75 5.04
N PRO A 72 0.93 0.29 4.24
CA PRO A 72 1.12 0.11 2.79
C PRO A 72 2.53 -0.38 2.46
N ASP A 73 2.65 -1.16 1.40
CA ASP A 73 3.95 -1.69 0.99
C ASP A 73 4.87 -0.57 0.51
N LEU A 74 4.33 0.31 -0.32
CA LEU A 74 5.04 1.49 -0.79
C LEU A 74 4.10 2.67 -0.71
N ILE A 75 4.52 3.76 -0.11
CA ILE A 75 3.69 4.95 -0.03
C ILE A 75 4.50 6.21 -0.22
N ASP A 76 3.96 7.12 -1.02
CA ASP A 76 4.51 8.46 -1.19
C ASP A 76 3.45 9.41 -0.66
N PHE A 77 3.67 9.95 0.51
CA PHE A 77 2.69 10.82 1.17
C PHE A 77 2.49 12.14 0.44
N LYS A 78 3.54 12.65 -0.15
CA LYS A 78 3.48 13.93 -0.84
C LYS A 78 2.64 13.84 -2.11
N ASN A 79 2.89 12.81 -2.89
CA ASN A 79 2.17 12.62 -4.15
C ASN A 79 0.88 11.81 -3.97
N LYS A 80 0.67 11.30 -2.77
CA LYS A 80 -0.53 10.51 -2.43
C LYS A 80 -0.69 9.29 -3.32
N ILE A 81 0.36 8.51 -3.39
CA ILE A 81 0.38 7.28 -4.16
C ILE A 81 0.71 6.11 -3.26
N ILE A 82 -0.05 5.04 -3.39
CA ILE A 82 0.20 3.79 -2.68
C ILE A 82 0.36 2.69 -3.71
N ILE A 83 1.36 1.86 -3.52
CA ILE A 83 1.54 0.67 -4.34
C ILE A 83 1.55 -0.53 -3.41
N GLU A 84 0.66 -1.47 -3.69
CA GLU A 84 0.56 -2.70 -2.92
C GLU A 84 1.08 -3.85 -3.77
N TYR A 85 1.97 -4.64 -3.21
CA TYR A 85 2.51 -5.79 -3.90
C TYR A 85 1.78 -7.03 -3.40
N GLN A 86 1.03 -7.64 -4.30
CA GLN A 86 0.19 -8.78 -3.93
C GLN A 86 0.88 -10.09 -4.28
N GLU A 87 1.04 -10.94 -3.29
CA GLU A 87 1.63 -12.22 -3.54
C GLU A 87 0.66 -13.07 -4.35
N GLU A 88 1.23 -13.86 -5.26
CA GLU A 88 0.42 -14.74 -6.05
C GLU A 88 -0.11 -15.84 -5.17
N CYS A 89 -1.36 -15.89 -5.05
CA CYS A 89 -1.95 -16.88 -4.24
C CYS A 89 -2.42 -18.07 -4.98
N LYS A 90 -1.87 -18.46 -6.00
CA LYS A 90 -2.28 -19.57 -6.74
C LYS A 90 -3.62 -20.01 -6.30
N GLY A 91 -4.30 -20.67 -7.05
CA GLY A 91 -5.64 -21.08 -6.76
C GLY A 91 -5.88 -21.40 -5.31
N ARG A 92 -5.05 -22.23 -4.75
CA ARG A 92 -5.24 -22.62 -3.40
C ARG A 92 -5.12 -21.49 -2.44
N GLN A 93 -4.29 -20.54 -2.78
CA GLN A 93 -4.12 -19.44 -1.94
C GLN A 93 -5.22 -18.53 -2.03
N GLY A 94 -5.82 -18.45 -3.18
CA GLY A 94 -7.02 -17.71 -3.31
C GLY A 94 -7.96 -18.23 -2.27
N VAL A 95 -7.96 -19.54 -2.10
CA VAL A 95 -8.81 -20.16 -1.12
C VAL A 95 -8.31 -19.81 0.25
N LEU A 96 -7.02 -19.87 0.44
CA LEU A 96 -6.45 -19.58 1.72
C LEU A 96 -6.75 -18.19 2.10
N ARG A 97 -6.65 -17.33 1.16
CA ARG A 97 -6.87 -15.97 1.43
C ARG A 97 -8.26 -15.78 1.88
N ARG A 98 -9.16 -16.51 1.35
CA ARG A 98 -10.49 -16.38 1.77
C ARG A 98 -10.60 -16.98 3.11
N ARG A 99 -9.72 -17.81 3.47
CA ARG A 99 -9.73 -18.29 4.74
C ARG A 99 -9.02 -17.37 5.53
N GLY A 100 -8.77 -16.26 5.06
CA GLY A 100 -8.18 -15.26 5.81
C GLY A 100 -8.89 -15.24 7.08
N LYS A 101 -10.07 -15.69 7.01
CA LYS A 101 -10.76 -15.84 8.15
C LYS A 101 -9.96 -16.74 8.97
N ILE A 102 -9.09 -17.41 8.46
CA ILE A 102 -8.27 -18.18 9.18
C ILE A 102 -7.50 -17.30 9.92
N ASN A 103 -7.54 -16.15 9.56
CA ASN A 103 -7.03 -15.16 10.17
C ASN A 103 -7.38 -15.05 11.56
N LYS A 104 -6.79 -15.86 12.32
CA LYS A 104 -6.98 -15.79 13.70
C LYS A 104 -6.30 -14.67 14.32
N LYS A 105 -5.52 -13.96 13.56
CA LYS A 105 -4.78 -12.85 14.07
C LYS A 105 -5.43 -11.56 13.75
N GLY A 106 -6.63 -11.62 13.31
CA GLY A 106 -7.30 -10.40 13.02
C GLY A 106 -7.12 -9.85 11.65
N HIS A 107 -6.37 -10.55 10.82
CA HIS A 107 -6.32 -10.09 9.47
C HIS A 107 -7.42 -10.79 8.82
N ASP A 108 -8.47 -10.32 8.54
CA ASP A 108 -9.49 -11.08 7.93
C ASP A 108 -9.49 -10.86 6.45
N GLU A 109 -10.30 -11.60 5.79
CA GLU A 109 -10.39 -11.56 4.36
C GLU A 109 -10.97 -10.28 3.82
N PHE A 110 -11.51 -9.45 4.70
CA PHE A 110 -12.10 -8.20 4.26
C PHE A 110 -11.11 -7.06 4.33
N SER A 111 -9.94 -7.30 4.88
CA SER A 111 -8.98 -6.22 5.04
C SER A 111 -8.54 -5.58 3.72
N ASP A 112 -8.50 -6.35 2.63
CA ASP A 112 -8.10 -5.79 1.35
C ASP A 112 -9.17 -4.85 0.79
N GLU A 113 -10.44 -5.20 0.97
CA GLU A 113 -11.52 -4.35 0.53
C GLU A 113 -11.55 -3.09 1.37
N ASP A 114 -11.33 -3.22 2.67
CA ASP A 114 -11.29 -2.08 3.57
C ASP A 114 -10.15 -1.15 3.18
N LYS A 115 -8.99 -1.70 2.84
CA LYS A 115 -7.87 -0.89 2.39
C LYS A 115 -8.27 -0.05 1.19
N ASP A 116 -8.89 -0.66 0.20
CA ASP A 116 -9.27 0.03 -1.01
C ASP A 116 -10.21 1.18 -0.71
N ILE A 117 -11.21 0.92 0.12
CA ILE A 117 -12.18 1.93 0.49
C ILE A 117 -11.54 3.10 1.23
N PHE A 118 -10.74 2.80 2.25
CA PHE A 118 -10.13 3.85 3.05
C PHE A 118 -9.08 4.64 2.29
N TYR A 119 -8.29 3.97 1.45
CA TYR A 119 -7.31 4.68 0.64
C TYR A 119 -8.01 5.64 -0.31
N GLU A 120 -9.13 5.22 -0.88
CA GLU A 120 -9.89 6.07 -1.77
C GLU A 120 -10.50 7.25 -1.02
N LEU A 121 -11.05 7.01 0.17
CA LEU A 121 -11.59 8.08 1.00
C LEU A 121 -10.53 9.14 1.32
N ALA A 122 -9.32 8.69 1.58
CA ALA A 122 -8.21 9.59 1.88
C ALA A 122 -7.59 10.19 0.62
N LYS A 123 -8.14 9.82 -0.54
CA LYS A 123 -7.72 10.33 -1.85
C LYS A 123 -6.29 9.95 -2.24
N PHE A 124 -5.90 8.74 -1.88
CA PHE A 124 -4.64 8.19 -2.35
C PHE A 124 -4.92 7.42 -3.64
N ASN A 125 -4.01 7.55 -4.59
CA ASN A 125 -4.07 6.77 -5.82
C ASN A 125 -3.36 5.45 -5.55
N GLN A 126 -4.01 4.35 -5.84
CA GLN A 126 -3.48 3.04 -5.53
C GLN A 126 -3.28 2.18 -6.77
N LEU A 127 -2.15 1.50 -6.82
CA LEU A 127 -1.89 0.48 -7.83
C LEU A 127 -1.52 -0.81 -7.13
N LYS A 128 -2.11 -1.91 -7.58
CA LYS A 128 -1.76 -3.23 -7.06
C LYS A 128 -0.91 -3.93 -8.12
N ILE A 129 0.22 -4.46 -7.70
CA ILE A 129 1.10 -5.21 -8.58
C ILE A 129 1.13 -6.64 -8.06
N TRP A 130 0.84 -7.60 -8.93
CA TRP A 130 0.81 -9.00 -8.56
C TRP A 130 2.16 -9.66 -8.80
N GLU A 131 2.53 -10.52 -7.87
CA GLU A 131 3.82 -11.21 -7.90
C GLU A 131 4.08 -11.93 -9.22
N ASN A 132 3.06 -12.52 -9.80
CA ASN A 132 3.23 -13.27 -11.04
C ASN A 132 3.16 -12.43 -12.31
N THR A 133 3.09 -11.13 -12.18
CA THR A 133 3.04 -10.25 -13.35
C THR A 133 4.41 -10.19 -14.01
N PRO A 134 4.53 -10.54 -15.29
CA PRO A 134 5.81 -10.45 -15.99
C PRO A 134 6.34 -9.02 -15.96
N LEU A 135 7.65 -8.89 -15.92
CA LEU A 135 8.29 -7.58 -15.80
C LEU A 135 7.85 -6.58 -16.85
N LEU A 136 7.67 -7.02 -18.10
CA LEU A 136 7.22 -6.13 -19.16
C LEU A 136 5.83 -5.58 -18.89
N GLU A 137 4.93 -6.43 -18.39
CA GLU A 137 3.60 -6.00 -18.07
C GLU A 137 3.58 -5.09 -16.87
N GLN A 138 4.38 -5.41 -15.86
CA GLN A 138 4.52 -4.59 -14.69
C GLN A 138 4.97 -3.18 -15.08
N ASN A 139 5.91 -3.11 -16.00
CA ASN A 139 6.42 -1.83 -16.50
C ASN A 139 5.30 -1.04 -17.18
N LYS A 140 4.49 -1.71 -17.98
CA LYS A 140 3.37 -1.06 -18.67
C LYS A 140 2.34 -0.56 -17.68
N GLU A 141 2.03 -1.36 -16.69
CA GLU A 141 1.06 -0.96 -15.67
C GLU A 141 1.53 0.26 -14.90
N LEU A 142 2.81 0.28 -14.56
CA LEU A 142 3.39 1.43 -13.86
C LEU A 142 3.35 2.68 -14.74
N LYS A 143 3.69 2.54 -16.03
CA LYS A 143 3.66 3.67 -16.94
C LYS A 143 2.25 4.25 -17.08
N VAL A 144 1.27 3.40 -17.24
CA VAL A 144 -0.12 3.83 -17.39
C VAL A 144 -0.58 4.55 -16.11
N PHE A 145 -0.27 3.95 -14.98
CA PHE A 145 -0.66 4.50 -13.69
C PHE A 145 -0.03 5.88 -13.45
N LEU A 146 1.28 5.97 -13.67
CA LEU A 146 1.99 7.23 -13.45
C LEU A 146 1.56 8.32 -14.42
N LYS A 147 1.25 7.95 -15.65
CA LYS A 147 0.77 8.90 -16.64
C LYS A 147 -0.58 9.45 -16.24
N ALA A 148 -1.47 8.60 -15.80
CA ALA A 148 -2.80 9.03 -15.36
C ALA A 148 -2.69 9.94 -14.15
N PHE A 149 -1.81 9.61 -13.21
CA PHE A 149 -1.56 10.41 -12.04
C PHE A 149 -1.02 11.78 -12.41
N SER A 150 -0.05 11.84 -13.32
CA SER A 150 0.54 13.10 -13.76
C SER A 150 -0.51 14.00 -14.43
N LYS A 151 -1.36 13.42 -15.25
CA LYS A 151 -2.42 14.19 -15.89
C LYS A 151 -3.35 14.80 -14.86
N ASN A 152 -3.72 14.03 -13.85
CA ASN A 152 -4.61 14.52 -12.82
C ASN A 152 -3.96 15.64 -12.02
N ASN A 153 -2.68 15.53 -11.78
CA ASN A 153 -1.97 16.56 -11.05
C ASN A 153 -1.83 17.85 -11.84
N PHE A 154 -1.69 17.74 -13.14
CA PHE A 154 -1.57 18.94 -13.97
C PHE A 154 -2.89 19.67 -14.14
N LYS A 155 -3.99 18.99 -13.87
CA LYS A 155 -5.29 19.63 -13.98
C LYS A 155 -5.65 20.40 -12.72
N ASN A 156 -4.92 20.17 -11.70
CA ASN A 156 -5.14 20.88 -10.46
C ASN A 156 -4.24 22.11 -10.40
#